data_53930d229d1e3fb291d82d5cc7df5baa
#
_entry.id   53930d229d1e3fb291d82d5cc7df5baa
#
_cell.length_a   1.000
_cell.length_b   1.000
_cell.length_c   1.000
_cell.angle_alpha   90.00
_cell.angle_beta   90.00
_cell.angle_gamma   90.00
#
_symmetry.space_group_name_H-M   'P 1'
#
loop_
_entity.id
_entity.type
_entity.pdbx_description
1 polymer ?
#
loop_
_entity_poly.entity_id
_entity_poly.type
_entity_poly.pdbx_seq_one_letter_code
_entity_poly.pdbx_strand_id
1 'polypeptide(L)'
;MGITSTAIAVQNANLAAESIGLGTVILGGVGAVPELDEWLDLPKNVIPLVGLAVGVPDEMPEQKPRLPQPAMFFENKYNCALKEIIAQYDKDMEEYYAHRTSNQRIANWSQRNIDMLTQDIPFEFYSEYIKRKGFVLK
;
A
#
# COMPACT_ATOMS: atom_id res chain seq x y z
N MET A 1 -10.60 3.73 -15.17
CA MET A 1 -9.33 4.06 -15.86
C MET A 1 -8.41 4.93 -14.99
N GLY A 2 -8.87 6.05 -14.40
CA GLY A 2 -7.99 6.96 -13.63
C GLY A 2 -7.17 6.31 -12.53
N ILE A 3 -7.74 5.42 -11.72
CA ILE A 3 -7.04 4.74 -10.62
C ILE A 3 -5.83 3.93 -11.15
N THR A 4 -6.06 3.12 -12.19
CA THR A 4 -4.99 2.30 -12.79
C THR A 4 -3.89 3.17 -13.40
N SER A 5 -4.27 4.24 -14.12
CA SER A 5 -3.29 5.15 -14.71
C SER A 5 -2.45 5.86 -13.65
N THR A 6 -3.07 6.29 -12.55
CA THR A 6 -2.36 6.89 -11.42
C THR A 6 -1.38 5.90 -10.77
N ALA A 7 -1.80 4.66 -10.54
CA ALA A 7 -0.93 3.63 -9.96
C ALA A 7 0.31 3.35 -10.84
N ILE A 8 0.12 3.27 -12.17
CA ILE A 8 1.23 3.10 -13.12
C ILE A 8 2.17 4.31 -13.09
N ALA A 9 1.63 5.52 -13.06
CA ALA A 9 2.44 6.74 -13.01
C ALA A 9 3.27 6.82 -11.72
N VAL A 10 2.67 6.50 -10.57
CA VAL A 10 3.36 6.46 -9.28
C VAL A 10 4.48 5.42 -9.28
N GLN A 11 4.24 4.22 -9.81
CA GLN A 11 5.27 3.19 -9.89
C GLN A 11 6.43 3.61 -10.81
N ASN A 12 6.15 4.27 -11.93
CA ASN A 12 7.20 4.80 -12.80
C ASN A 12 8.02 5.90 -12.09
N ALA A 13 7.37 6.80 -11.37
CA ALA A 13 8.06 7.83 -10.59
C ALA A 13 8.92 7.22 -9.47
N ASN A 14 8.42 6.17 -8.80
CA ASN A 14 9.16 5.41 -7.79
C ASN A 14 10.46 4.84 -8.39
N LEU A 15 10.36 4.09 -9.48
CA LEU A 15 11.52 3.49 -10.15
C LEU A 15 12.52 4.56 -10.66
N ALA A 16 12.02 5.66 -11.20
CA ALA A 16 12.86 6.75 -11.66
C ALA A 16 13.64 7.39 -10.49
N ALA A 17 12.99 7.64 -9.35
CA ALA A 17 13.65 8.16 -8.16
C ALA A 17 14.74 7.22 -7.64
N GLU A 18 14.43 5.93 -7.51
CA GLU A 18 15.40 4.91 -7.08
C GLU A 18 16.59 4.79 -8.05
N SER A 19 16.35 4.92 -9.36
CA SER A 19 17.41 4.82 -10.36
C SER A 19 18.47 5.94 -10.28
N ILE A 20 18.13 7.04 -9.63
CA ILE A 20 19.05 8.18 -9.38
C ILE A 20 19.51 8.28 -7.92
N GLY A 21 19.28 7.22 -7.14
CA GLY A 21 19.76 7.12 -5.75
C GLY A 21 18.86 7.80 -4.70
N LEU A 22 17.63 8.16 -5.04
CA LEU A 22 16.66 8.68 -4.07
C LEU A 22 15.86 7.55 -3.43
N GLY A 23 15.44 7.76 -2.19
CA GLY A 23 14.48 6.90 -1.49
C GLY A 23 13.04 7.38 -1.72
N THR A 24 12.09 6.44 -1.63
CA THR A 24 10.68 6.74 -1.82
C THR A 24 9.80 6.06 -0.78
N VAL A 25 8.66 6.68 -0.47
CA VAL A 25 7.59 6.07 0.34
C VAL A 25 6.23 6.35 -0.30
N ILE A 26 5.49 5.28 -0.59
CA ILE A 26 4.11 5.38 -1.06
C ILE A 26 3.18 5.59 0.13
N LEU A 27 2.40 6.67 0.09
CA LEU A 27 1.45 7.08 1.13
C LEU A 27 0.02 6.76 0.68
N GLY A 28 -0.54 5.66 1.20
CA GLY A 28 -1.89 5.20 0.81
C GLY A 28 -3.05 5.96 1.45
N GLY A 29 -2.81 6.65 2.58
CA GLY A 29 -3.87 7.30 3.37
C GLY A 29 -4.31 8.69 2.90
N VAL A 30 -3.71 9.23 1.85
CA VAL A 30 -3.97 10.61 1.41
C VAL A 30 -5.42 10.87 0.96
N GLY A 31 -6.11 9.85 0.48
CA GLY A 31 -7.53 9.95 0.10
C GLY A 31 -8.48 10.21 1.27
N ALA A 32 -8.02 10.02 2.52
CA ALA A 32 -8.77 10.28 3.74
C ALA A 32 -8.55 11.67 4.34
N VAL A 33 -7.80 12.54 3.67
CA VAL A 33 -7.43 13.87 4.16
C VAL A 33 -8.23 14.94 3.42
N PRO A 34 -9.39 15.39 3.94
CA PRO A 34 -10.24 16.39 3.28
C PRO A 34 -9.52 17.71 3.04
N GLU A 35 -8.58 18.05 3.91
CA GLU A 35 -7.78 19.27 3.85
C GLU A 35 -6.93 19.34 2.58
N LEU A 36 -6.62 18.21 1.96
CA LEU A 36 -5.90 18.20 0.67
C LEU A 36 -6.70 18.86 -0.46
N ASP A 37 -8.02 18.82 -0.40
CA ASP A 37 -8.86 19.54 -1.38
C ASP A 37 -8.63 21.04 -1.32
N GLU A 38 -8.52 21.59 -0.11
CA GLU A 38 -8.30 23.02 0.13
C GLU A 38 -6.84 23.41 -0.18
N TRP A 39 -5.88 22.63 0.32
CA TRP A 39 -4.46 22.94 0.13
C TRP A 39 -4.01 22.85 -1.33
N LEU A 40 -4.62 21.97 -2.11
CA LEU A 40 -4.27 21.73 -3.50
C LEU A 40 -5.27 22.36 -4.49
N ASP A 41 -6.30 23.03 -3.98
CA ASP A 41 -7.40 23.62 -4.80
C ASP A 41 -7.95 22.62 -5.82
N LEU A 42 -8.28 21.40 -5.34
CA LEU A 42 -8.66 20.29 -6.21
C LEU A 42 -10.04 20.52 -6.83
N PRO A 43 -10.17 20.54 -8.16
CA PRO A 43 -11.45 20.76 -8.82
C PRO A 43 -12.42 19.59 -8.65
N LYS A 44 -13.67 19.79 -9.03
CA LYS A 44 -14.67 18.74 -9.12
C LYS A 44 -14.18 17.60 -10.02
N ASN A 45 -14.53 16.35 -9.69
CA ASN A 45 -14.10 15.11 -10.35
C ASN A 45 -12.59 14.80 -10.26
N VAL A 46 -11.88 15.45 -9.32
CA VAL A 46 -10.49 15.12 -8.98
C VAL A 46 -10.42 14.77 -7.50
N ILE A 47 -9.80 13.62 -7.19
CA ILE A 47 -9.55 13.15 -5.82
C ILE A 47 -8.09 12.70 -5.70
N PRO A 48 -7.44 12.92 -4.54
CA PRO A 48 -6.14 12.33 -4.27
C PRO A 48 -6.31 10.82 -4.04
N LEU A 49 -5.48 10.00 -4.66
CA LEU A 49 -5.52 8.54 -4.52
C LEU A 49 -4.35 8.02 -3.68
N VAL A 50 -3.18 8.59 -3.91
CA VAL A 50 -1.92 8.14 -3.31
C VAL A 50 -0.93 9.28 -3.32
N GLY A 51 -0.11 9.38 -2.28
CA GLY A 51 1.05 10.25 -2.24
C GLY A 51 2.34 9.48 -2.51
N LEU A 52 3.35 10.17 -2.99
CA LEU A 52 4.70 9.65 -3.12
C LEU A 52 5.66 10.66 -2.47
N ALA A 53 6.23 10.29 -1.32
CA ALA A 53 7.33 11.04 -0.74
C ALA A 53 8.64 10.61 -1.41
N VAL A 54 9.46 11.58 -1.79
CA VAL A 54 10.76 11.35 -2.44
C VAL A 54 11.82 12.16 -1.71
N GLY A 55 12.95 11.55 -1.40
CA GLY A 55 14.04 12.25 -0.69
C GLY A 55 15.34 11.47 -0.69
N VAL A 56 16.37 12.06 -0.10
CA VAL A 56 17.62 11.35 0.15
C VAL A 56 17.37 10.34 1.27
N PRO A 57 17.67 9.04 1.08
CA PRO A 57 17.44 8.04 2.11
C PRO A 57 18.39 8.26 3.30
N ASP A 58 17.84 8.29 4.50
CA ASP A 58 18.60 8.38 5.76
C ASP A 58 19.04 7.00 6.26
N GLU A 59 18.31 5.95 5.85
CA GLU A 59 18.62 4.57 6.20
C GLU A 59 18.44 3.64 4.99
N MET A 60 19.18 2.53 5.01
CA MET A 60 19.03 1.43 4.06
C MET A 60 18.43 0.22 4.80
N PRO A 61 17.10 0.09 4.83
CA PRO A 61 16.45 -1.00 5.55
C PRO A 61 16.79 -2.36 4.95
N GLU A 62 16.82 -3.37 5.80
CA GLU A 62 16.99 -4.76 5.38
C GLU A 62 15.86 -5.19 4.43
N GLN A 63 16.20 -6.06 3.50
CA GLN A 63 15.22 -6.56 2.52
C GLN A 63 14.15 -7.40 3.20
N LYS A 64 12.94 -6.90 3.21
CA LYS A 64 11.77 -7.58 3.75
C LYS A 64 11.39 -8.80 2.88
N PRO A 65 11.15 -9.98 3.46
CA PRO A 65 10.61 -11.12 2.73
C PRO A 65 9.34 -10.79 1.94
N ARG A 66 9.19 -11.40 0.79
CA ARG A 66 7.99 -11.29 -0.06
C ARG A 66 7.26 -12.63 -0.10
N LEU A 67 5.96 -12.59 -0.35
CA LEU A 67 5.21 -13.81 -0.63
C LEU A 67 5.89 -14.61 -1.75
N PRO A 68 6.05 -15.95 -1.58
CA PRO A 68 6.69 -16.79 -2.59
C PRO A 68 5.93 -16.76 -3.92
N GLN A 69 6.67 -16.97 -5.01
CA GLN A 69 6.08 -16.94 -6.35
C GLN A 69 4.84 -17.84 -6.52
N PRO A 70 4.77 -19.08 -5.96
CA PRO A 70 3.56 -19.90 -6.08
C PRO A 70 2.30 -19.32 -5.42
N ALA A 71 2.45 -18.32 -4.55
CA ALA A 71 1.33 -17.58 -3.95
C ALA A 71 0.94 -16.32 -4.75
N MET A 72 1.72 -15.93 -5.74
CA MET A 72 1.56 -14.68 -6.48
C MET A 72 1.29 -14.90 -7.98
N PHE A 73 1.77 -15.98 -8.54
CA PHE A 73 1.66 -16.28 -9.97
C PHE A 73 1.02 -17.64 -10.19
N PHE A 74 -0.03 -17.68 -10.99
CA PHE A 74 -0.82 -18.88 -11.27
C PHE A 74 -0.90 -19.10 -12.79
N GLU A 75 -0.63 -20.33 -13.23
CA GLU A 75 -0.84 -20.70 -14.62
C GLU A 75 -2.33 -21.02 -14.87
N ASN A 76 -2.91 -20.32 -15.83
CA ASN A 76 -4.26 -20.52 -16.37
C ASN A 76 -5.43 -20.39 -15.36
N LYS A 77 -5.27 -20.80 -14.10
CA LYS A 77 -6.34 -20.78 -13.08
C LYS A 77 -5.80 -20.33 -11.72
N TYR A 78 -6.63 -19.60 -10.98
CA TYR A 78 -6.33 -19.21 -9.61
C TYR A 78 -6.24 -20.44 -8.71
N ASN A 79 -5.21 -20.50 -7.87
CA ASN A 79 -5.03 -21.56 -6.87
C ASN A 79 -5.45 -21.04 -5.49
N CYS A 80 -6.49 -21.65 -4.89
CA CYS A 80 -6.95 -21.32 -3.54
C CYS A 80 -6.20 -22.08 -2.43
N ALA A 81 -5.39 -23.10 -2.76
CA ALA A 81 -4.68 -23.95 -1.79
C ALA A 81 -3.37 -23.29 -1.30
N LEU A 82 -3.47 -22.09 -0.73
CA LEU A 82 -2.32 -21.29 -0.31
C LEU A 82 -2.02 -21.39 1.19
N LYS A 83 -2.80 -22.13 1.97
CA LYS A 83 -2.73 -22.15 3.43
C LYS A 83 -1.34 -22.47 3.97
N GLU A 84 -0.69 -23.50 3.43
CA GLU A 84 0.64 -23.93 3.89
C GLU A 84 1.73 -22.92 3.51
N ILE A 85 1.64 -22.33 2.31
CA ILE A 85 2.57 -21.31 1.84
C ILE A 85 2.45 -20.04 2.69
N ILE A 86 1.22 -19.64 3.02
CA ILE A 86 0.98 -18.47 3.88
C ILE A 86 1.48 -18.73 5.30
N ALA A 87 1.23 -19.93 5.85
CA ALA A 87 1.72 -20.29 7.18
C ALA A 87 3.26 -20.32 7.28
N GLN A 88 3.95 -20.71 6.21
CA GLN A 88 5.40 -20.59 6.15
C GLN A 88 5.84 -19.14 6.07
N TYR A 89 5.19 -18.34 5.22
CA TYR A 89 5.50 -16.91 5.09
C TYR A 89 5.24 -16.13 6.40
N ASP A 90 4.25 -16.53 7.19
CA ASP A 90 4.03 -15.96 8.53
C ASP A 90 5.23 -16.18 9.45
N LYS A 91 5.87 -17.38 9.43
CA LYS A 91 7.08 -17.66 10.18
C LYS A 91 8.27 -16.84 9.68
N ASP A 92 8.45 -16.75 8.37
CA ASP A 92 9.51 -15.95 7.75
C ASP A 92 9.39 -14.48 8.17
N MET A 93 8.16 -13.99 8.27
CA MET A 93 7.88 -12.62 8.71
C MET A 93 8.10 -12.41 10.20
N GLU A 94 7.77 -13.38 11.05
CA GLU A 94 8.06 -13.35 12.48
C GLU A 94 9.57 -13.31 12.71
N GLU A 95 10.32 -14.17 12.03
CA GLU A 95 11.79 -14.20 12.10
C GLU A 95 12.39 -12.87 11.62
N TYR A 96 11.96 -12.35 10.48
CA TYR A 96 12.41 -11.05 9.97
C TYR A 96 12.17 -9.92 10.98
N TYR A 97 10.98 -9.84 11.57
CA TYR A 97 10.68 -8.78 12.53
C TYR A 97 11.38 -8.93 13.87
N ALA A 98 11.72 -10.15 14.27
CA ALA A 98 12.48 -10.42 15.50
C ALA A 98 13.96 -10.03 15.36
N HIS A 99 14.55 -10.18 14.17
CA HIS A 99 15.99 -10.03 13.97
C HIS A 99 16.41 -8.74 13.24
N ARG A 100 15.45 -7.94 12.72
CA ARG A 100 15.82 -6.70 12.02
C ARG A 100 16.51 -5.71 12.96
N THR A 101 17.39 -4.88 12.40
CA THR A 101 18.24 -3.93 13.15
C THR A 101 17.48 -2.78 13.80
N SER A 102 16.34 -2.37 13.20
CA SER A 102 15.50 -1.30 13.72
C SER A 102 14.02 -1.69 13.71
N ASN A 103 13.22 -1.12 14.61
CA ASN A 103 11.78 -1.36 14.72
C ASN A 103 11.41 -2.85 14.87
N GLN A 104 12.16 -3.58 15.71
CA GLN A 104 11.85 -4.96 16.08
C GLN A 104 10.45 -5.06 16.69
N ARG A 105 9.74 -6.13 16.37
CA ARG A 105 8.38 -6.38 16.88
C ARG A 105 8.01 -7.85 16.72
N ILE A 106 7.01 -8.29 17.46
CA ILE A 106 6.35 -9.57 17.24
C ILE A 106 5.17 -9.35 16.31
N ALA A 107 5.30 -9.80 15.06
CA ALA A 107 4.24 -9.64 14.07
C ALA A 107 4.40 -10.65 12.94
N ASN A 108 3.29 -11.20 12.48
CA ASN A 108 3.23 -11.97 11.25
C ASN A 108 2.34 -11.27 10.20
N TRP A 109 2.33 -11.78 8.99
CA TRP A 109 1.62 -11.16 7.89
C TRP A 109 0.10 -11.35 7.99
N SER A 110 -0.35 -12.57 8.31
CA SER A 110 -1.77 -12.92 8.41
C SER A 110 -2.48 -12.11 9.49
N GLN A 111 -1.95 -12.07 10.71
CA GLN A 111 -2.56 -11.33 11.81
C GLN A 111 -2.65 -9.83 11.50
N ARG A 112 -1.59 -9.25 10.96
CA ARG A 112 -1.60 -7.82 10.58
C ARG A 112 -2.66 -7.49 9.53
N ASN A 113 -2.88 -8.38 8.55
CA ASN A 113 -3.92 -8.16 7.55
C ASN A 113 -5.32 -8.31 8.17
N ILE A 114 -5.52 -9.28 9.07
CA ILE A 114 -6.77 -9.42 9.82
C ILE A 114 -7.04 -8.15 10.63
N ASP A 115 -6.06 -7.69 11.40
CA ASP A 115 -6.20 -6.49 12.22
C ASP A 115 -6.54 -5.25 11.36
N MET A 116 -5.89 -5.09 10.20
CA MET A 116 -6.16 -4.00 9.29
C MET A 116 -7.57 -4.08 8.67
N LEU A 117 -8.02 -5.29 8.29
CA LEU A 117 -9.33 -5.50 7.67
C LEU A 117 -10.48 -5.44 8.66
N THR A 118 -10.21 -5.66 9.95
CA THR A 118 -11.19 -5.58 11.03
C THR A 118 -11.24 -4.22 11.73
N GLN A 119 -10.37 -3.29 11.36
CA GLN A 119 -10.46 -1.91 11.84
C GLN A 119 -11.72 -1.23 11.30
N ASP A 120 -12.35 -0.44 12.16
CA ASP A 120 -13.45 0.46 11.75
C ASP A 120 -12.90 1.51 10.78
N ILE A 121 -12.95 1.20 9.50
CA ILE A 121 -12.64 2.19 8.47
C ILE A 121 -13.91 3.02 8.24
N PRO A 122 -13.85 4.34 8.32
CA PRO A 122 -15.02 5.19 8.12
C PRO A 122 -15.44 5.24 6.64
N PHE A 123 -15.95 4.12 6.12
CA PHE A 123 -16.38 3.99 4.72
C PHE A 123 -17.44 5.02 4.33
N GLU A 124 -18.30 5.41 5.27
CA GLU A 124 -19.30 6.46 5.06
C GLU A 124 -18.66 7.79 4.70
N PHE A 125 -17.61 8.17 5.43
CA PHE A 125 -16.83 9.37 5.15
C PHE A 125 -16.26 9.38 3.72
N TYR A 126 -15.66 8.28 3.30
CA TYR A 126 -15.14 8.15 1.93
C TYR A 126 -16.25 8.21 0.88
N SER A 127 -17.36 7.53 1.13
CA SER A 127 -18.50 7.51 0.24
C SER A 127 -19.08 8.92 0.03
N GLU A 128 -19.24 9.66 1.11
CA GLU A 128 -19.73 11.05 1.07
C GLU A 128 -18.74 11.98 0.36
N TYR A 129 -17.45 11.86 0.66
CA TYR A 129 -16.41 12.63 0.00
C TYR A 129 -16.41 12.40 -1.52
N ILE A 130 -16.43 11.16 -1.98
CA ILE A 130 -16.45 10.79 -3.39
C ILE A 130 -17.72 11.35 -4.08
N LYS A 131 -18.88 11.26 -3.43
CA LYS A 131 -20.13 11.85 -3.95
C LYS A 131 -20.05 13.37 -4.04
N ARG A 132 -19.53 14.04 -3.01
CA ARG A 132 -19.32 15.49 -3.01
C ARG A 132 -18.40 15.94 -4.16
N LYS A 133 -17.37 15.16 -4.48
CA LYS A 133 -16.49 15.40 -5.64
C LYS A 133 -17.15 15.11 -6.99
N GLY A 134 -18.40 14.64 -7.01
CA GLY A 134 -19.19 14.45 -8.23
C GLY A 134 -19.07 13.05 -8.86
N PHE A 135 -18.49 12.09 -8.15
CA PHE A 135 -18.49 10.71 -8.61
C PHE A 135 -19.79 10.01 -8.20
N VAL A 136 -20.43 9.35 -9.15
CA VAL A 136 -21.62 8.54 -8.90
C VAL A 136 -21.21 7.10 -8.70
N LEU A 137 -21.37 6.63 -7.46
CA LEU A 137 -21.23 5.20 -7.17
C LEU A 137 -22.56 4.52 -7.56
N LYS A 138 -22.52 3.71 -8.60
CA LYS A 138 -23.67 2.88 -9.02
C LYS A 138 -23.62 1.53 -8.30
#